data_0c54ecc858ea125f892319c79d595edc
#
_entry.id   0c54ecc858ea125f892319c79d595edc
#
_cell.length_a   1.000
_cell.length_b   1.000
_cell.length_c   1.000
_cell.angle_alpha   90.00
_cell.angle_beta   90.00
_cell.angle_gamma   90.00
#
_symmetry.space_group_name_H-M   'P 1'
#
loop_
_entity.id
_entity.type
_entity.pdbx_description
1 polymer ?
#
loop_
_entity_poly.entity_id
_entity_poly.type
_entity_poly.pdbx_seq_one_letter_code
_entity_poly.pdbx_strand_id
1 'polypeptide(L)'
;MEAIRNYLETMFLNLPNTPEVYKAKNELWQMMEDKYTELKNEGKSENEAVGTVIAEFGNLDELAEDLGIKQFVHQPRQEQTPNAVSLSMEDVRQFLREHSRHSYFVALSVFLFILSACCPIFFGAAADTSLRSSDVLDASGVILMFVFIAIGVGMLVYSNVCMGHWKHLEEGNFVTDFATTDYIHHEMEHYKSTHALLLTIGIMLCILSVVPPILLDAASSFAADTLEDCSAGFVLIFVAIGVFLIVISSMRM
;
A
#
# COMPACT_ATOMS: atom_id res chain seq x y z
N MET A 1 -13.28 17.70 -25.38
CA MET A 1 -12.62 17.48 -24.06
C MET A 1 -11.17 17.07 -24.18
N GLU A 2 -10.81 16.10 -25.02
CA GLU A 2 -9.40 15.65 -25.19
C GLU A 2 -8.45 16.78 -25.64
N ALA A 3 -8.90 17.67 -26.50
CA ALA A 3 -8.11 18.83 -26.95
C ALA A 3 -7.79 19.82 -25.81
N ILE A 4 -8.75 20.06 -24.90
CA ILE A 4 -8.55 20.90 -23.71
C ILE A 4 -7.53 20.26 -22.77
N ARG A 5 -7.64 18.94 -22.56
CA ARG A 5 -6.70 18.19 -21.74
C ARG A 5 -5.27 18.27 -22.28
N ASN A 6 -5.09 18.01 -23.58
CA ASN A 6 -3.78 18.09 -24.22
C ASN A 6 -3.18 19.50 -24.15
N TYR A 7 -4.04 20.52 -24.26
CA TYR A 7 -3.62 21.91 -24.13
C TYR A 7 -3.15 22.21 -22.69
N LEU A 8 -3.90 21.81 -21.69
CA LEU A 8 -3.53 21.94 -20.28
C LEU A 8 -2.21 21.22 -19.97
N GLU A 9 -2.01 20.02 -20.49
CA GLU A 9 -0.76 19.30 -20.34
C GLU A 9 0.43 20.04 -20.91
N THR A 10 0.27 20.60 -22.10
CA THR A 10 1.31 21.40 -22.75
C THR A 10 1.63 22.66 -21.96
N MET A 11 0.63 23.32 -21.39
CA MET A 11 0.79 24.54 -20.60
C MET A 11 1.62 24.29 -19.33
N PHE A 12 1.40 23.15 -18.65
CA PHE A 12 2.11 22.78 -17.42
C PHE A 12 3.41 22.01 -17.65
N LEU A 13 3.75 21.69 -18.89
CA LEU A 13 4.91 20.85 -19.24
C LEU A 13 6.24 21.39 -18.68
N ASN A 14 6.38 22.70 -18.61
CA ASN A 14 7.62 23.36 -18.18
C ASN A 14 7.65 23.72 -16.68
N LEU A 15 6.61 23.42 -15.94
CA LEU A 15 6.55 23.69 -14.50
C LEU A 15 7.11 22.52 -13.68
N PRO A 16 7.67 22.78 -12.48
CA PRO A 16 8.18 21.73 -11.61
C PRO A 16 7.02 20.88 -11.05
N ASN A 17 7.26 19.58 -10.86
CA ASN A 17 6.28 18.63 -10.32
C ASN A 17 6.20 18.80 -8.78
N THR A 18 5.55 19.85 -8.31
CA THR A 18 5.30 20.08 -6.87
C THR A 18 3.81 19.86 -6.55
N PRO A 19 3.47 19.54 -5.28
CA PRO A 19 2.08 19.40 -4.86
C PRO A 19 1.22 20.63 -5.16
N GLU A 20 1.82 21.82 -5.07
CA GLU A 20 1.15 23.10 -5.36
C GLU A 20 0.82 23.23 -6.85
N VAL A 21 1.77 22.89 -7.72
CA VAL A 21 1.57 22.91 -9.19
C VAL A 21 0.55 21.86 -9.61
N TYR A 22 0.59 20.68 -8.99
CA TYR A 22 -0.41 19.62 -9.22
C TYR A 22 -1.82 20.08 -8.82
N LYS A 23 -1.96 20.70 -7.64
CA LYS A 23 -3.23 21.23 -7.17
C LYS A 23 -3.77 22.31 -8.12
N ALA A 24 -2.92 23.25 -8.51
CA ALA A 24 -3.26 24.33 -9.46
C ALA A 24 -3.73 23.79 -10.82
N LYS A 25 -3.08 22.73 -11.32
CA LYS A 25 -3.46 22.08 -12.57
C LYS A 25 -4.85 21.43 -12.48
N ASN A 26 -5.16 20.78 -11.36
CA ASN A 26 -6.48 20.17 -11.15
C ASN A 26 -7.57 21.22 -10.98
N GLU A 27 -7.28 22.32 -10.28
CA GLU A 27 -8.22 23.43 -10.15
C GLU A 27 -8.52 24.07 -11.51
N LEU A 28 -7.49 24.32 -12.31
CA LEU A 28 -7.65 24.85 -13.68
C LEU A 28 -8.41 23.87 -14.57
N TRP A 29 -8.14 22.56 -14.46
CA TRP A 29 -8.90 21.54 -15.20
C TRP A 29 -10.40 21.61 -14.87
N GLN A 30 -10.75 21.67 -13.60
CA GLN A 30 -12.15 21.80 -13.17
C GLN A 30 -12.81 23.06 -13.75
N MET A 31 -12.15 24.21 -13.66
CA MET A 31 -12.68 25.46 -14.24
C MET A 31 -12.91 25.35 -15.74
N MET A 32 -11.96 24.74 -16.48
CA MET A 32 -12.08 24.53 -17.92
C MET A 32 -13.22 23.55 -18.28
N GLU A 33 -13.39 22.48 -17.47
CA GLU A 33 -14.47 21.49 -17.66
C GLU A 33 -15.84 22.08 -17.37
N ASP A 34 -15.98 22.86 -16.31
CA ASP A 34 -17.22 23.55 -15.95
C ASP A 34 -17.61 24.54 -17.05
N LYS A 35 -16.65 25.33 -17.53
CA LYS A 35 -16.89 26.29 -18.61
C LYS A 35 -17.27 25.61 -19.93
N TYR A 36 -16.59 24.52 -20.27
CA TYR A 36 -16.94 23.73 -21.45
C TYR A 36 -18.38 23.20 -21.36
N THR A 37 -18.77 22.69 -20.19
CA THR A 37 -20.11 22.16 -19.95
C THR A 37 -21.16 23.26 -20.03
N GLU A 38 -20.90 24.46 -19.50
CA GLU A 38 -21.75 25.65 -19.63
C GLU A 38 -22.00 26.00 -21.11
N LEU A 39 -20.91 26.12 -21.89
CA LEU A 39 -20.97 26.45 -23.30
C LEU A 39 -21.74 25.39 -24.14
N LYS A 40 -21.58 24.12 -23.78
CA LYS A 40 -22.35 23.03 -24.42
C LYS A 40 -23.83 23.11 -24.09
N ASN A 41 -24.18 23.47 -22.86
CA ASN A 41 -25.60 23.67 -22.45
C ASN A 41 -26.23 24.90 -23.13
N GLU A 42 -25.44 25.91 -23.47
CA GLU A 42 -25.84 27.05 -24.27
C GLU A 42 -26.04 26.71 -25.76
N GLY A 43 -25.76 25.48 -26.17
CA GLY A 43 -25.93 25.00 -27.55
C GLY A 43 -24.80 25.30 -28.51
N LYS A 44 -23.62 25.72 -28.02
CA LYS A 44 -22.43 25.92 -28.87
C LYS A 44 -21.90 24.59 -29.43
N SER A 45 -21.30 24.69 -30.61
CA SER A 45 -20.61 23.53 -31.22
C SER A 45 -19.40 23.11 -30.38
N GLU A 46 -18.97 21.85 -30.52
CA GLU A 46 -17.81 21.35 -29.77
C GLU A 46 -16.55 22.17 -30.03
N ASN A 47 -16.27 22.46 -31.29
CA ASN A 47 -15.08 23.24 -31.68
C ASN A 47 -15.11 24.68 -31.15
N GLU A 48 -16.30 25.29 -31.13
CA GLU A 48 -16.48 26.64 -30.60
C GLU A 48 -16.35 26.68 -29.09
N ALA A 49 -16.90 25.69 -28.38
CA ALA A 49 -16.74 25.55 -26.93
C ALA A 49 -15.27 25.34 -26.54
N VAL A 50 -14.57 24.42 -27.21
CA VAL A 50 -13.14 24.18 -27.00
C VAL A 50 -12.30 25.43 -27.27
N GLY A 51 -12.55 26.12 -28.41
CA GLY A 51 -11.83 27.34 -28.74
C GLY A 51 -12.04 28.47 -27.73
N THR A 52 -13.28 28.64 -27.22
CA THR A 52 -13.61 29.63 -26.21
C THR A 52 -12.90 29.34 -24.89
N VAL A 53 -12.94 28.09 -24.42
CA VAL A 53 -12.25 27.67 -23.19
C VAL A 53 -10.74 27.90 -23.30
N ILE A 54 -10.12 27.50 -24.39
CA ILE A 54 -8.68 27.71 -24.59
C ILE A 54 -8.34 29.20 -24.65
N ALA A 55 -9.18 30.02 -25.25
CA ALA A 55 -8.94 31.47 -25.33
C ALA A 55 -9.11 32.16 -23.95
N GLU A 56 -10.03 31.70 -23.10
CA GLU A 56 -10.30 32.27 -21.78
C GLU A 56 -9.24 31.86 -20.75
N PHE A 57 -8.80 30.60 -20.76
CA PHE A 57 -7.88 30.04 -19.78
C PHE A 57 -6.44 29.84 -20.33
N GLY A 58 -6.15 30.30 -21.53
CA GLY A 58 -4.90 29.99 -22.23
C GLY A 58 -3.66 30.76 -21.75
N ASN A 59 -3.82 31.76 -20.89
CA ASN A 59 -2.71 32.55 -20.37
C ASN A 59 -2.38 32.17 -18.94
N LEU A 60 -1.41 31.24 -18.78
CA LEU A 60 -0.98 30.77 -17.47
C LEU A 60 -0.36 31.88 -16.59
N ASP A 61 0.31 32.88 -17.19
CA ASP A 61 0.92 33.98 -16.45
C ASP A 61 -0.12 34.83 -15.71
N GLU A 62 -1.29 35.01 -16.29
CA GLU A 62 -2.40 35.73 -15.65
C GLU A 62 -3.07 34.90 -14.55
N LEU A 63 -3.22 33.61 -14.77
CA LEU A 63 -3.86 32.68 -13.83
C LEU A 63 -2.92 32.23 -12.71
N ALA A 64 -1.62 32.36 -12.87
CA ALA A 64 -0.61 31.88 -11.93
C ALA A 64 -0.70 32.56 -10.54
N GLU A 65 -1.20 33.80 -10.48
CA GLU A 65 -1.41 34.51 -9.21
C GLU A 65 -2.62 33.96 -8.45
N ASP A 66 -3.72 33.73 -9.15
CA ASP A 66 -4.96 33.19 -8.57
C ASP A 66 -4.79 31.72 -8.14
N LEU A 67 -4.01 30.95 -8.92
CA LEU A 67 -3.67 29.57 -8.63
C LEU A 67 -2.52 29.40 -7.60
N GLY A 68 -1.90 30.48 -7.15
CA GLY A 68 -0.82 30.46 -6.16
C GLY A 68 0.51 29.86 -6.67
N ILE A 69 0.69 29.77 -7.98
CA ILE A 69 1.88 29.15 -8.63
C ILE A 69 2.80 30.17 -9.31
N LYS A 70 2.60 31.46 -9.09
CA LYS A 70 3.38 32.55 -9.71
C LYS A 70 4.90 32.37 -9.57
N GLN A 71 5.35 31.86 -8.42
CA GLN A 71 6.76 31.61 -8.16
C GLN A 71 7.36 30.50 -9.05
N PHE A 72 6.55 29.60 -9.56
CA PHE A 72 6.99 28.47 -10.39
C PHE A 72 6.96 28.80 -11.87
N VAL A 73 6.12 29.74 -12.30
CA VAL A 73 5.98 30.13 -13.72
C VAL A 73 7.23 30.89 -14.22
N HIS A 74 7.87 31.67 -13.34
CA HIS A 74 9.05 32.46 -13.66
C HIS A 74 10.38 31.80 -13.28
N GLN A 75 10.35 30.63 -12.64
CA GLN A 75 11.58 29.86 -12.42
C GLN A 75 11.94 29.13 -13.72
N PRO A 76 13.14 29.39 -14.29
CA PRO A 76 13.62 28.53 -15.36
C PRO A 76 13.63 27.09 -14.81
N ARG A 77 13.09 26.16 -15.61
CA ARG A 77 13.17 24.73 -15.34
C ARG A 77 14.55 24.44 -14.76
N GLN A 78 14.63 24.13 -13.47
CA GLN A 78 15.87 23.63 -12.91
C GLN A 78 16.30 22.50 -13.84
N GLU A 79 17.45 22.70 -14.48
CA GLU A 79 18.05 21.70 -15.36
C GLU A 79 17.91 20.37 -14.63
N GLN A 80 17.20 19.45 -15.26
CA GLN A 80 17.08 18.08 -14.77
C GLN A 80 18.48 17.68 -14.37
N THR A 81 18.69 17.44 -13.08
CA THR A 81 19.95 16.86 -12.63
C THR A 81 20.27 15.74 -13.61
N PRO A 82 21.52 15.64 -14.13
CA PRO A 82 21.85 14.70 -15.21
C PRO A 82 21.54 13.23 -14.91
N ASN A 83 21.02 12.95 -13.73
CA ASN A 83 20.63 11.63 -13.21
C ASN A 83 19.14 11.48 -12.93
N ALA A 84 18.26 12.39 -13.35
CA ALA A 84 16.82 12.19 -13.19
C ALA A 84 16.35 11.07 -14.15
N VAL A 85 16.02 9.92 -13.61
CA VAL A 85 15.47 8.79 -14.37
C VAL A 85 14.01 9.11 -14.71
N SER A 86 13.68 9.18 -16.00
CA SER A 86 12.30 9.28 -16.46
C SER A 86 11.61 7.93 -16.24
N LEU A 87 10.62 7.89 -15.35
CA LEU A 87 9.82 6.69 -15.11
C LEU A 87 8.66 6.61 -16.09
N SER A 88 8.62 5.50 -16.83
CA SER A 88 7.47 5.14 -17.66
C SER A 88 6.30 4.68 -16.79
N MET A 89 5.07 4.86 -17.27
CA MET A 89 3.85 4.30 -16.65
C MET A 89 3.96 2.78 -16.40
N GLU A 90 4.63 2.06 -17.29
CA GLU A 90 4.83 0.60 -17.15
C GLU A 90 5.81 0.28 -16.02
N ASP A 91 6.88 1.06 -15.85
CA ASP A 91 7.84 0.90 -14.76
C ASP A 91 7.17 1.13 -13.40
N VAL A 92 6.30 2.15 -13.30
CA VAL A 92 5.53 2.44 -12.08
C VAL A 92 4.55 1.30 -11.78
N ARG A 93 3.84 0.79 -12.76
CA ARG A 93 2.93 -0.36 -12.57
C ARG A 93 3.68 -1.61 -12.14
N GLN A 94 4.85 -1.84 -12.71
CA GLN A 94 5.70 -2.97 -12.33
C GLN A 94 6.20 -2.81 -10.90
N PHE A 95 6.69 -1.63 -10.54
CA PHE A 95 7.13 -1.30 -9.18
C PHE A 95 6.02 -1.52 -8.15
N LEU A 96 4.82 -0.98 -8.38
CA LEU A 96 3.67 -1.14 -7.47
C LEU A 96 3.28 -2.62 -7.30
N ARG A 97 3.34 -3.40 -8.38
CA ARG A 97 3.06 -4.85 -8.34
C ARG A 97 4.11 -5.61 -7.54
N GLU A 98 5.38 -5.30 -7.74
CA GLU A 98 6.49 -5.95 -7.03
C GLU A 98 6.52 -5.52 -5.55
N HIS A 99 6.24 -4.25 -5.25
CA HIS A 99 6.12 -3.74 -3.89
C HIS A 99 4.96 -4.42 -3.14
N SER A 100 3.81 -4.62 -3.78
CA SER A 100 2.69 -5.38 -3.19
C SER A 100 3.06 -6.84 -2.89
N ARG A 101 3.81 -7.49 -3.78
CA ARG A 101 4.30 -8.87 -3.54
C ARG A 101 5.32 -8.92 -2.41
N HIS A 102 6.24 -7.95 -2.36
CA HIS A 102 7.20 -7.82 -1.26
C HIS A 102 6.50 -7.70 0.09
N SER A 103 5.52 -6.81 0.20
CA SER A 103 4.72 -6.62 1.40
C SER A 103 4.04 -7.92 1.87
N TYR A 104 3.48 -8.66 0.92
CA TYR A 104 2.84 -9.96 1.21
C TYR A 104 3.85 -11.00 1.72
N PHE A 105 5.04 -11.10 1.11
CA PHE A 105 6.07 -12.05 1.55
C PHE A 105 6.60 -11.71 2.95
N VAL A 106 6.81 -10.42 3.25
CA VAL A 106 7.22 -9.98 4.59
C VAL A 106 6.15 -10.30 5.62
N ALA A 107 4.89 -9.98 5.35
CA ALA A 107 3.78 -10.29 6.26
C ALA A 107 3.64 -11.79 6.50
N LEU A 108 3.76 -12.62 5.44
CA LEU A 108 3.70 -14.07 5.54
C LEU A 108 4.87 -14.64 6.34
N SER A 109 6.07 -14.07 6.21
CA SER A 109 7.25 -14.48 6.99
C SER A 109 7.03 -14.21 8.49
N VAL A 110 6.54 -13.03 8.84
CA VAL A 110 6.21 -12.68 10.24
C VAL A 110 5.12 -13.61 10.79
N PHE A 111 4.09 -13.88 10.00
CA PHE A 111 3.04 -14.85 10.36
C PHE A 111 3.63 -16.24 10.66
N LEU A 112 4.52 -16.75 9.80
CA LEU A 112 5.19 -18.05 10.00
C LEU A 112 6.07 -18.07 11.26
N PHE A 113 6.75 -16.97 11.59
CA PHE A 113 7.53 -16.88 12.82
C PHE A 113 6.66 -16.99 14.07
N ILE A 114 5.51 -16.30 14.10
CA ILE A 114 4.59 -16.38 15.24
C ILE A 114 3.96 -17.78 15.30
N LEU A 115 3.55 -18.31 14.14
CA LEU A 115 2.94 -19.64 14.04
C LEU A 115 3.92 -20.76 14.43
N SER A 116 5.23 -20.57 14.19
CA SER A 116 6.24 -21.56 14.56
C SER A 116 6.26 -21.87 16.07
N ALA A 117 5.98 -20.87 16.90
CA ALA A 117 5.88 -21.03 18.35
C ALA A 117 4.66 -21.86 18.79
N CYS A 118 3.63 -21.98 17.95
CA CYS A 118 2.47 -22.83 18.24
C CYS A 118 2.81 -24.32 18.15
N CYS A 119 3.80 -24.69 17.31
CA CYS A 119 4.13 -26.10 17.06
C CYS A 119 4.51 -26.86 18.33
N PRO A 120 5.49 -26.44 19.15
CA PRO A 120 5.83 -27.15 20.38
C PRO A 120 4.68 -27.18 21.39
N ILE A 121 3.83 -26.14 21.43
CA ILE A 121 2.67 -26.08 22.35
C ILE A 121 1.65 -27.16 22.00
N PHE A 122 1.22 -27.23 20.74
CA PHE A 122 0.21 -28.23 20.34
C PHE A 122 0.76 -29.66 20.34
N PHE A 123 2.02 -29.87 19.96
CA PHE A 123 2.64 -31.19 19.98
C PHE A 123 2.94 -31.64 21.39
N GLY A 124 3.34 -30.73 22.30
CA GLY A 124 3.53 -31.04 23.73
C GLY A 124 2.22 -31.47 24.39
N ALA A 125 1.15 -30.67 24.21
CA ALA A 125 -0.18 -31.04 24.74
C ALA A 125 -0.69 -32.38 24.16
N ALA A 126 -0.37 -32.68 22.89
CA ALA A 126 -0.72 -33.98 22.30
C ALA A 126 0.15 -35.14 22.85
N ALA A 127 1.40 -34.87 23.21
CA ALA A 127 2.32 -35.86 23.82
C ALA A 127 1.85 -36.27 25.22
N ASP A 128 1.39 -35.31 26.02
CA ASP A 128 0.86 -35.57 27.39
C ASP A 128 -0.36 -36.50 27.40
N THR A 129 -1.15 -36.50 26.32
CA THR A 129 -2.31 -37.40 26.17
C THR A 129 -1.98 -38.75 25.57
N SER A 130 -0.82 -38.92 24.95
CA SER A 130 -0.46 -40.15 24.27
C SER A 130 0.27 -41.13 25.20
N LEU A 131 -0.28 -42.31 25.38
CA LEU A 131 0.33 -43.40 26.15
C LEU A 131 1.59 -44.02 25.48
N ARG A 132 1.96 -43.57 24.30
CA ARG A 132 3.04 -44.16 23.50
C ARG A 132 3.83 -43.10 22.71
N SER A 133 5.16 -43.04 22.95
CA SER A 133 6.10 -42.20 22.23
C SER A 133 5.96 -40.68 22.42
N SER A 134 5.71 -40.22 23.66
CA SER A 134 5.71 -38.78 24.02
C SER A 134 6.96 -38.04 23.53
N ASP A 135 8.14 -38.59 23.73
CA ASP A 135 9.42 -37.97 23.34
C ASP A 135 9.55 -37.71 21.83
N VAL A 136 8.94 -38.57 21.00
CA VAL A 136 8.95 -38.41 19.53
C VAL A 136 8.01 -37.31 19.09
N LEU A 137 6.85 -37.18 19.74
CA LEU A 137 5.89 -36.10 19.48
C LEU A 137 6.49 -34.74 19.86
N ASP A 138 7.06 -34.62 21.04
CA ASP A 138 7.72 -33.38 21.50
C ASP A 138 8.86 -32.97 20.57
N ALA A 139 9.74 -33.92 20.23
CA ALA A 139 10.82 -33.67 19.28
C ALA A 139 10.30 -33.22 17.90
N SER A 140 9.18 -33.79 17.43
CA SER A 140 8.57 -33.42 16.15
C SER A 140 8.02 -31.98 16.15
N GLY A 141 7.46 -31.52 17.25
CA GLY A 141 7.00 -30.13 17.44
C GLY A 141 8.15 -29.14 17.32
N VAL A 142 9.28 -29.43 17.96
CA VAL A 142 10.49 -28.59 17.89
C VAL A 142 11.11 -28.61 16.48
N ILE A 143 11.16 -29.75 15.82
CA ILE A 143 11.67 -29.84 14.43
C ILE A 143 10.79 -29.02 13.50
N LEU A 144 9.48 -29.11 13.62
CA LEU A 144 8.53 -28.36 12.79
C LEU A 144 8.67 -26.85 13.01
N MET A 145 8.90 -26.42 14.26
CA MET A 145 9.20 -25.03 14.59
C MET A 145 10.40 -24.51 13.81
N PHE A 146 11.52 -25.24 13.79
CA PHE A 146 12.70 -24.83 13.03
C PHE A 146 12.47 -24.82 11.52
N VAL A 147 11.65 -25.72 10.99
CA VAL A 147 11.28 -25.73 9.56
C VAL A 147 10.51 -24.46 9.20
N PHE A 148 9.53 -24.03 10.00
CA PHE A 148 8.79 -22.79 9.76
C PHE A 148 9.69 -21.55 9.86
N ILE A 149 10.60 -21.51 10.83
CA ILE A 149 11.59 -20.43 10.95
C ILE A 149 12.48 -20.39 9.70
N ALA A 150 12.99 -21.52 9.23
CA ALA A 150 13.85 -21.58 8.05
C ALA A 150 13.12 -21.09 6.77
N ILE A 151 11.86 -21.48 6.60
CA ILE A 151 11.02 -21.00 5.48
C ILE A 151 10.79 -19.49 5.60
N GLY A 152 10.45 -19.00 6.79
CA GLY A 152 10.22 -17.57 7.04
C GLY A 152 11.46 -16.72 6.74
N VAL A 153 12.64 -17.14 7.21
CA VAL A 153 13.92 -16.47 6.90
C VAL A 153 14.20 -16.50 5.41
N GLY A 154 14.03 -17.65 4.75
CA GLY A 154 14.22 -17.77 3.31
C GLY A 154 13.34 -16.81 2.50
N MET A 155 12.07 -16.69 2.89
CA MET A 155 11.13 -15.74 2.26
C MET A 155 11.51 -14.28 2.48
N LEU A 156 11.98 -13.90 3.68
CA LEU A 156 12.47 -12.55 3.95
C LEU A 156 13.71 -12.21 3.11
N VAL A 157 14.69 -13.10 3.04
CA VAL A 157 15.90 -12.90 2.25
C VAL A 157 15.54 -12.77 0.76
N TYR A 158 14.73 -13.67 0.24
CA TYR A 158 14.26 -13.62 -1.15
C TYR A 158 13.55 -12.31 -1.46
N SER A 159 12.63 -11.87 -0.60
CA SER A 159 11.86 -10.65 -0.74
C SER A 159 12.76 -9.40 -0.77
N ASN A 160 13.74 -9.32 0.14
CA ASN A 160 14.69 -8.19 0.18
C ASN A 160 15.60 -8.14 -1.05
N VAL A 161 16.05 -9.29 -1.54
CA VAL A 161 16.91 -9.36 -2.76
C VAL A 161 16.11 -8.89 -3.98
N CYS A 162 14.85 -9.32 -4.14
CA CYS A 162 14.01 -8.89 -5.24
C CYS A 162 13.73 -7.37 -5.20
N MET A 163 13.51 -6.80 -4.01
CA MET A 163 13.26 -5.37 -3.86
C MET A 163 14.53 -4.51 -4.01
N GLY A 164 15.70 -5.09 -3.83
CA GLY A 164 16.99 -4.39 -3.96
C GLY A 164 17.21 -3.75 -5.32
N HIS A 165 16.61 -4.27 -6.39
CA HIS A 165 16.66 -3.69 -7.73
C HIS A 165 15.98 -2.31 -7.81
N TRP A 166 14.94 -2.08 -7.01
CA TRP A 166 14.13 -0.84 -7.02
C TRP A 166 14.59 0.19 -5.97
N LYS A 167 15.62 -0.11 -5.18
CA LYS A 167 16.11 0.77 -4.11
C LYS A 167 16.56 2.14 -4.62
N HIS A 168 17.05 2.22 -5.86
CA HIS A 168 17.44 3.47 -6.50
C HIS A 168 16.25 4.41 -6.77
N LEU A 169 14.99 3.90 -6.76
CA LEU A 169 13.78 4.72 -6.90
C LEU A 169 13.36 5.35 -5.56
N GLU A 170 13.72 4.73 -4.43
CA GLU A 170 13.44 5.31 -3.11
C GLU A 170 14.39 6.50 -2.79
N GLU A 171 15.61 6.48 -3.34
CA GLU A 171 16.66 7.46 -3.05
C GLU A 171 16.79 8.54 -4.16
N GLY A 172 16.15 8.38 -5.31
CA GLY A 172 16.35 9.20 -6.49
C GLY A 172 15.29 10.27 -6.74
N ASN A 173 15.74 11.41 -7.27
CA ASN A 173 14.86 12.38 -7.91
C ASN A 173 14.43 11.83 -9.27
N PHE A 174 13.21 11.33 -9.37
CA PHE A 174 12.62 10.89 -10.63
C PHE A 174 11.63 11.93 -11.14
N VAL A 175 11.52 12.02 -12.45
CA VAL A 175 10.52 12.84 -13.13
C VAL A 175 9.49 11.91 -13.73
N THR A 176 8.24 12.02 -13.25
CA THR A 176 7.10 11.29 -13.78
C THR A 176 6.30 12.18 -14.71
N ASP A 177 5.73 11.58 -15.77
CA ASP A 177 4.72 12.22 -16.60
C ASP A 177 3.43 12.47 -15.80
N PHE A 178 2.65 13.47 -16.24
CA PHE A 178 1.41 13.85 -15.56
C PHE A 178 0.42 12.67 -15.43
N ALA A 179 0.24 11.91 -16.51
CA ALA A 179 -0.65 10.74 -16.51
C ALA A 179 -0.21 9.68 -15.48
N THR A 180 1.10 9.54 -15.29
CA THR A 180 1.70 8.62 -14.31
C THR A 180 1.50 9.14 -12.88
N THR A 181 1.63 10.44 -12.67
CA THR A 181 1.39 11.08 -11.37
C THR A 181 -0.08 10.97 -10.96
N ASP A 182 -1.02 11.22 -11.86
CA ASP A 182 -2.46 11.10 -11.64
C ASP A 182 -2.85 9.66 -11.28
N TYR A 183 -2.28 8.68 -11.98
CA TYR A 183 -2.47 7.27 -11.69
C TYR A 183 -1.99 6.90 -10.28
N ILE A 184 -0.81 7.38 -9.87
CA ILE A 184 -0.25 7.14 -8.53
C ILE A 184 -1.18 7.74 -7.47
N HIS A 185 -1.66 8.97 -7.63
CA HIS A 185 -2.56 9.61 -6.68
C HIS A 185 -3.89 8.88 -6.55
N HIS A 186 -4.47 8.46 -7.66
CA HIS A 186 -5.73 7.70 -7.66
C HIS A 186 -5.59 6.34 -6.98
N GLU A 187 -4.51 5.61 -7.24
CA GLU A 187 -4.20 4.35 -6.54
C GLU A 187 -3.98 4.58 -5.04
N MET A 188 -3.25 5.62 -4.65
CA MET A 188 -3.02 5.94 -3.23
C MET A 188 -4.31 6.26 -2.47
N GLU A 189 -5.26 6.98 -3.06
CA GLU A 189 -6.55 7.27 -2.43
C GLU A 189 -7.40 6.00 -2.22
N HIS A 190 -7.41 5.11 -3.21
CA HIS A 190 -8.13 3.85 -3.12
C HIS A 190 -7.54 2.94 -2.02
N TYR A 191 -6.22 2.95 -1.84
CA TYR A 191 -5.55 2.18 -0.80
C TYR A 191 -5.78 2.72 0.62
N LYS A 192 -5.93 4.02 0.83
CA LYS A 192 -6.16 4.63 2.17
C LYS A 192 -7.35 4.03 2.90
N SER A 193 -8.47 3.82 2.22
CA SER A 193 -9.68 3.26 2.82
C SER A 193 -9.49 1.80 3.23
N THR A 194 -8.89 0.99 2.36
CA THR A 194 -8.63 -0.43 2.62
C THR A 194 -7.58 -0.61 3.71
N HIS A 195 -6.56 0.26 3.75
CA HIS A 195 -5.54 0.29 4.78
C HIS A 195 -6.13 0.49 6.18
N ALA A 196 -6.95 1.53 6.35
CA ALA A 196 -7.57 1.81 7.65
C ALA A 196 -8.43 0.64 8.16
N LEU A 197 -9.16 -0.03 7.26
CA LEU A 197 -10.01 -1.16 7.58
C LEU A 197 -9.18 -2.38 8.00
N LEU A 198 -8.15 -2.76 7.24
CA LEU A 198 -7.26 -3.88 7.56
C LEU A 198 -6.51 -3.67 8.87
N LEU A 199 -6.01 -2.46 9.11
CA LEU A 199 -5.33 -2.09 10.34
C LEU A 199 -6.27 -2.21 11.55
N THR A 200 -7.49 -1.69 11.44
CA THR A 200 -8.49 -1.77 12.50
C THR A 200 -8.86 -3.22 12.84
N ILE A 201 -9.13 -4.05 11.82
CA ILE A 201 -9.43 -5.47 12.01
C ILE A 201 -8.24 -6.19 12.65
N GLY A 202 -7.02 -5.94 12.21
CA GLY A 202 -5.81 -6.54 12.77
C GLY A 202 -5.63 -6.23 14.25
N ILE A 203 -5.80 -4.97 14.65
CA ILE A 203 -5.73 -4.54 16.06
C ILE A 203 -6.85 -5.19 16.88
N MET A 204 -8.09 -5.19 16.37
CA MET A 204 -9.21 -5.83 17.07
C MET A 204 -8.95 -7.32 17.30
N LEU A 205 -8.39 -8.02 16.32
CA LEU A 205 -8.08 -9.43 16.40
C LEU A 205 -6.99 -9.72 17.44
N CYS A 206 -5.96 -8.87 17.53
CA CYS A 206 -4.94 -8.97 18.57
C CYS A 206 -5.52 -8.77 19.98
N ILE A 207 -6.45 -7.82 20.16
CA ILE A 207 -7.11 -7.57 21.44
C ILE A 207 -8.02 -8.76 21.81
N LEU A 208 -8.79 -9.28 20.84
CA LEU A 208 -9.68 -10.42 21.02
C LEU A 208 -8.95 -11.75 21.24
N SER A 209 -7.64 -11.82 21.01
CA SER A 209 -6.84 -13.04 21.22
C SER A 209 -6.84 -13.53 22.67
N VAL A 210 -7.15 -12.67 23.62
CA VAL A 210 -7.25 -13.02 25.05
C VAL A 210 -8.57 -13.73 25.39
N VAL A 211 -9.59 -13.64 24.53
CA VAL A 211 -10.92 -14.23 24.79
C VAL A 211 -10.92 -15.76 24.80
N PRO A 212 -10.27 -16.47 23.84
CA PRO A 212 -10.27 -17.94 23.83
C PRO A 212 -9.78 -18.60 25.15
N PRO A 213 -8.63 -18.21 25.72
CA PRO A 213 -8.19 -18.81 26.99
C PRO A 213 -9.16 -18.56 28.15
N ILE A 214 -9.76 -17.36 28.24
CA ILE A 214 -10.75 -17.07 29.29
C ILE A 214 -11.98 -17.95 29.14
N LEU A 215 -12.45 -18.20 27.92
CA LEU A 215 -13.60 -19.08 27.67
C LEU A 215 -13.27 -20.54 27.95
N LEU A 216 -12.04 -20.99 27.62
CA LEU A 216 -11.58 -22.35 27.88
C LEU A 216 -11.43 -22.60 29.39
N ASP A 217 -10.86 -21.66 30.14
CA ASP A 217 -10.72 -21.71 31.59
C ASP A 217 -12.11 -21.74 32.27
N ALA A 218 -13.04 -20.89 31.82
CA ALA A 218 -14.43 -20.92 32.33
C ALA A 218 -15.18 -22.20 31.97
N ALA A 219 -14.83 -22.86 30.88
CA ALA A 219 -15.41 -24.13 30.44
C ALA A 219 -14.69 -25.38 31.00
N SER A 220 -13.60 -25.20 31.75
CA SER A 220 -12.69 -26.25 32.19
C SER A 220 -13.35 -27.31 33.08
N SER A 221 -14.54 -27.03 33.68
CA SER A 221 -15.35 -28.07 34.33
C SER A 221 -15.92 -29.13 33.38
N PHE A 222 -15.80 -28.91 32.04
CA PHE A 222 -16.33 -29.78 30.98
C PHE A 222 -15.27 -30.21 29.93
N ALA A 223 -14.13 -29.51 29.85
CA ALA A 223 -13.09 -29.77 28.86
C ALA A 223 -11.94 -30.58 29.50
N ALA A 224 -11.36 -31.50 28.74
CA ALA A 224 -10.20 -32.25 29.17
C ALA A 224 -9.00 -31.31 29.37
N ASP A 225 -8.07 -31.63 30.29
CA ASP A 225 -6.86 -30.86 30.64
C ASP A 225 -6.04 -30.44 29.42
N THR A 226 -6.08 -31.21 28.34
CA THR A 226 -5.44 -30.93 27.06
C THR A 226 -5.88 -29.66 26.33
N LEU A 227 -7.14 -29.20 26.55
CA LEU A 227 -7.65 -27.96 25.96
C LEU A 227 -7.08 -26.74 26.68
N GLU A 228 -6.79 -26.86 27.96
CA GLU A 228 -6.16 -25.81 28.75
C GLU A 228 -4.69 -25.62 28.29
N ASP A 229 -3.95 -26.70 28.08
CA ASP A 229 -2.57 -26.69 27.59
C ASP A 229 -2.47 -26.06 26.17
N CYS A 230 -3.48 -26.27 25.32
CA CYS A 230 -3.55 -25.66 23.99
C CYS A 230 -3.97 -24.19 23.98
N SER A 231 -4.42 -23.62 25.11
CA SER A 231 -4.98 -22.26 25.18
C SER A 231 -4.01 -21.19 24.70
N ALA A 232 -2.74 -21.30 25.07
CA ALA A 232 -1.66 -20.42 24.63
C ALA A 232 -1.43 -20.49 23.10
N GLY A 233 -1.59 -21.67 22.50
CA GLY A 233 -1.51 -21.85 21.06
C GLY A 233 -2.60 -21.10 20.31
N PHE A 234 -3.83 -21.08 20.83
CA PHE A 234 -4.92 -20.31 20.24
C PHE A 234 -4.66 -18.80 20.27
N VAL A 235 -4.14 -18.27 21.39
CA VAL A 235 -3.73 -16.84 21.48
C VAL A 235 -2.74 -16.51 20.39
N LEU A 236 -1.70 -17.31 20.21
CA LEU A 236 -0.67 -17.08 19.20
C LEU A 236 -1.22 -17.12 17.77
N ILE A 237 -2.19 -17.98 17.46
CA ILE A 237 -2.84 -18.03 16.16
C ILE A 237 -3.59 -16.72 15.88
N PHE A 238 -4.40 -16.24 16.83
CA PHE A 238 -5.13 -14.97 16.67
C PHE A 238 -4.17 -13.79 16.53
N VAL A 239 -3.11 -13.74 17.32
CA VAL A 239 -2.07 -12.71 17.21
C VAL A 239 -1.35 -12.81 15.86
N ALA A 240 -1.02 -14.00 15.39
CA ALA A 240 -0.37 -14.18 14.08
C ALA A 240 -1.21 -13.61 12.93
N ILE A 241 -2.52 -13.90 12.93
CA ILE A 241 -3.44 -13.38 11.92
C ILE A 241 -3.56 -11.84 12.05
N GLY A 242 -3.69 -11.32 13.27
CA GLY A 242 -3.78 -9.88 13.53
C GLY A 242 -2.53 -9.13 13.04
N VAL A 243 -1.35 -9.62 13.41
CA VAL A 243 -0.06 -9.03 12.96
C VAL A 243 0.13 -9.14 11.45
N PHE A 244 -0.27 -10.25 10.84
CA PHE A 244 -0.24 -10.40 9.38
C PHE A 244 -1.06 -9.31 8.68
N LEU A 245 -2.27 -9.02 9.14
CA LEU A 245 -3.13 -7.96 8.60
C LEU A 245 -2.52 -6.57 8.81
N ILE A 246 -1.93 -6.30 9.99
CA ILE A 246 -1.27 -5.02 10.30
C ILE A 246 -0.06 -4.80 9.40
N VAL A 247 0.79 -5.82 9.22
CA VAL A 247 2.01 -5.71 8.39
C VAL A 247 1.65 -5.49 6.92
N ILE A 248 0.69 -6.25 6.36
CA ILE A 248 0.21 -6.03 5.00
C ILE A 248 -0.34 -4.61 4.83
N SER A 249 -1.09 -4.14 5.82
CA SER A 249 -1.65 -2.79 5.81
C SER A 249 -0.56 -1.74 5.84
N SER A 250 0.41 -1.85 6.74
CA SER A 250 1.48 -0.85 6.94
C SER A 250 2.44 -0.74 5.75
N MET A 251 2.75 -1.84 5.08
CA MET A 251 3.72 -1.86 3.97
C MET A 251 3.12 -1.46 2.61
N ARG A 252 1.81 -1.33 2.50
CA ARG A 252 1.13 -0.87 1.28
C ARG A 252 0.89 0.64 1.24
N MET A 253 1.34 1.36 2.24
CA MET A 253 1.28 2.81 2.38
C MET A 253 2.54 3.45 1.81
#